data_f6d59b7276368c3eedbb9d2f98b9a94d
#
_entry.id   f6d59b7276368c3eedbb9d2f98b9a94d
#
_cell.length_a   1.000
_cell.length_b   1.000
_cell.length_c   1.000
_cell.angle_alpha   90.00
_cell.angle_beta   90.00
_cell.angle_gamma   90.00
#
_symmetry.space_group_name_H-M   'P 1'
#
loop_
_entity.id
_entity.type
_entity.pdbx_description
1 polymer ?
#
loop_
_entity_poly.entity_id
_entity_poly.type
_entity_poly.pdbx_seq_one_letter_code
_entity_poly.pdbx_strand_id
1 'polypeptide(L)' 'MPIKTWKTHPAYYFLLEILRKKGAMADTELFEALSEEFEDLGFKDFNELLMRLEIGGKIRASSMTRGKRRVELIT' A
#
# COMPACT_ATOMS: atom_id res chain seq x y z
N MET A 1 14.61 -18.77 8.79
CA MET A 1 14.63 -17.41 8.38
C MET A 1 13.31 -16.93 7.79
N PRO A 2 12.78 -15.87 8.29
CA PRO A 2 11.50 -15.42 7.77
C PRO A 2 11.61 -14.96 6.33
N ILE A 3 10.60 -15.29 5.56
CA ILE A 3 10.50 -14.86 4.19
C ILE A 3 9.56 -13.67 4.16
N LYS A 4 10.03 -12.56 3.64
CA LYS A 4 9.17 -11.40 3.51
C LYS A 4 8.23 -11.62 2.34
N THR A 5 6.97 -11.72 2.64
CA THR A 5 5.98 -11.94 1.62
C THR A 5 4.80 -11.03 1.89
N TRP A 6 4.23 -10.51 0.82
CA TRP A 6 3.11 -9.61 0.91
C TRP A 6 1.85 -10.31 1.43
N LYS A 7 1.83 -11.62 1.39
CA LYS A 7 0.64 -12.38 1.78
C LYS A 7 0.43 -12.41 3.28
N THR A 8 1.41 -11.97 4.04
CA THR A 8 1.33 -12.00 5.49
C THR A 8 1.04 -10.61 6.02
N HIS A 9 0.80 -10.53 7.31
CA HIS A 9 0.54 -9.26 7.98
C HIS A 9 1.65 -8.24 7.84
N PRO A 10 2.92 -8.62 7.70
CA PRO A 10 3.97 -7.61 7.56
C PRO A 10 3.77 -6.61 6.46
N ALA A 11 3.30 -7.05 5.28
CA ALA A 11 3.07 -6.09 4.19
C ALA A 11 1.97 -5.11 4.55
N TYR A 12 0.93 -5.59 5.18
CA TYR A 12 -0.19 -4.79 5.62
C TYR A 12 0.27 -3.68 6.57
N TYR A 13 1.01 -4.07 7.61
CA TYR A 13 1.50 -3.10 8.59
C TYR A 13 2.52 -2.16 8.01
N PHE A 14 3.37 -2.67 7.13
CA PHE A 14 4.41 -1.86 6.53
C PHE A 14 3.79 -0.74 5.69
N LEU A 15 2.73 -1.07 4.95
CA LEU A 15 2.03 -0.09 4.16
C LEU A 15 1.43 1.01 5.04
N LEU A 16 0.80 0.61 6.14
CA LEU A 16 0.20 1.58 7.05
C LEU A 16 1.27 2.46 7.70
N GLU A 17 2.42 1.88 8.03
CA GLU A 17 3.51 2.62 8.61
C GLU A 17 4.04 3.68 7.66
N ILE A 18 4.21 3.31 6.39
CA ILE A 18 4.68 4.26 5.39
C ILE A 18 3.72 5.43 5.29
N LEU A 19 2.44 5.15 5.22
CA LEU A 19 1.44 6.21 5.12
C LEU A 19 1.40 7.07 6.37
N ARG A 20 1.64 6.46 7.53
CA ARG A 20 1.67 7.23 8.76
C ARG A 20 2.79 8.25 8.74
N LYS A 21 3.94 7.87 8.21
CA LYS A 21 5.09 8.75 8.15
C LYS A 21 4.95 9.81 7.07
N LYS A 22 4.43 9.42 5.92
CA LYS A 22 4.37 10.31 4.77
C LYS A 22 3.09 11.11 4.69
N GLY A 23 2.02 10.62 5.32
CA GLY A 23 0.73 11.24 5.26
C GLY A 23 -0.07 10.71 4.08
N ALA A 24 0.25 11.15 2.89
CA ALA A 24 -0.44 10.70 1.69
C ALA A 24 0.59 10.51 0.58
N MET A 25 0.36 9.53 -0.28
CA MET A 25 1.29 9.19 -1.35
C MET A 25 0.52 8.79 -2.58
N ALA A 26 1.15 8.96 -3.73
CA ALA A 26 0.62 8.36 -4.95
C ALA A 26 0.77 6.84 -4.85
N ASP A 27 -0.16 6.12 -5.47
CA ASP A 27 -0.13 4.66 -5.38
C ASP A 27 1.15 4.08 -5.97
N THR A 28 1.68 4.69 -7.02
CA THR A 28 2.93 4.19 -7.61
C THR A 28 4.10 4.36 -6.65
N GLU A 29 4.14 5.46 -5.93
CA GLU A 29 5.21 5.68 -4.96
C GLU A 29 5.11 4.67 -3.81
N LEU A 30 3.90 4.43 -3.37
CA LEU A 30 3.68 3.47 -2.30
C LEU A 30 4.06 2.07 -2.74
N PHE A 31 3.71 1.72 -3.97
CA PHE A 31 4.08 0.42 -4.50
C PHE A 31 5.59 0.25 -4.57
N GLU A 32 6.29 1.29 -5.01
CA GLU A 32 7.75 1.21 -5.08
C GLU A 32 8.36 0.98 -3.71
N ALA A 33 7.85 1.69 -2.71
CA ALA A 33 8.37 1.53 -1.35
C ALA A 33 8.14 0.12 -0.83
N LEU A 34 6.95 -0.44 -1.13
CA LEU A 34 6.65 -1.79 -0.68
C LEU A 34 7.46 -2.83 -1.43
N SER A 35 7.67 -2.63 -2.73
CA SER A 35 8.38 -3.63 -3.52
C SER A 35 9.85 -3.71 -3.14
N GLU A 36 10.40 -2.68 -2.54
CA GLU A 36 11.76 -2.74 -2.03
C GLU A 36 11.89 -3.71 -0.87
N GLU A 37 10.82 -3.84 -0.08
CA GLU A 37 10.81 -4.76 1.05
C GLU A 37 10.28 -6.13 0.68
N PHE A 38 9.34 -6.19 -0.24
CA PHE A 38 8.69 -7.44 -0.62
C PHE A 38 8.86 -7.65 -2.11
N GLU A 39 9.91 -8.36 -2.47
CA GLU A 39 10.30 -8.50 -3.87
C GLU A 39 9.28 -9.26 -4.69
N ASP A 40 8.50 -10.11 -4.05
CA ASP A 40 7.51 -10.90 -4.76
C ASP A 40 6.17 -10.18 -4.90
N LEU A 41 6.09 -8.94 -4.48
CA LEU A 41 4.85 -8.18 -4.56
C LEU A 41 4.65 -7.66 -5.98
N GLY A 42 3.60 -8.12 -6.64
CA GLY A 42 3.22 -7.61 -7.94
C GLY A 42 2.24 -6.45 -7.79
N PHE A 43 2.08 -5.69 -8.86
CA PHE A 43 1.19 -4.54 -8.81
C PHE A 43 -0.26 -4.97 -8.61
N LYS A 44 -0.63 -6.10 -9.16
CA LYS A 44 -1.98 -6.64 -8.98
C LYS A 44 -2.21 -6.98 -7.51
N ASP A 45 -1.22 -7.58 -6.88
CA ASP A 45 -1.33 -7.92 -5.46
C ASP A 45 -1.40 -6.67 -4.60
N PHE A 46 -0.65 -5.66 -4.99
CA PHE A 46 -0.66 -4.38 -4.30
C PHE A 46 -2.05 -3.75 -4.37
N ASN A 47 -2.67 -3.79 -5.55
CA ASN A 47 -4.02 -3.24 -5.70
C ASN A 47 -5.03 -3.96 -4.84
N GLU A 48 -4.90 -5.27 -4.73
CA GLU A 48 -5.78 -6.05 -3.88
C GLU A 48 -5.61 -5.66 -2.42
N LEU A 49 -4.37 -5.44 -2.01
CA LEU A 49 -4.07 -5.03 -0.65
C LEU A 49 -4.70 -3.67 -0.36
N LEU A 50 -4.57 -2.73 -1.31
CA LEU A 50 -5.19 -1.42 -1.16
C LEU A 50 -6.71 -1.53 -1.05
N MET A 51 -7.30 -2.38 -1.86
CA MET A 51 -8.75 -2.55 -1.85
C MET A 51 -9.21 -3.06 -0.49
N ARG A 52 -8.50 -4.01 0.08
CA ARG A 52 -8.86 -4.55 1.38
C ARG A 52 -8.76 -3.49 2.48
N LEU A 53 -7.72 -2.67 2.42
CA LEU A 53 -7.55 -1.62 3.40
C LEU A 53 -8.62 -0.55 3.25
N GLU A 54 -9.00 -0.26 2.02
CA GLU A 54 -10.04 0.73 1.77
C GLU A 54 -11.40 0.26 2.27
N ILE A 55 -11.71 -0.99 1.99
CA ILE A 55 -12.97 -1.58 2.45
C ILE A 55 -13.01 -1.60 3.97
N GLY A 56 -11.87 -1.86 4.59
CA GLY A 56 -11.80 -1.87 6.05
C GLY A 56 -11.77 -0.50 6.68
N GLY A 57 -11.78 0.56 5.89
CA GLY A 57 -11.81 1.91 6.41
C GLY A 57 -10.47 2.40 6.94
N LYS A 58 -9.38 1.74 6.54
CA LYS A 58 -8.06 2.11 7.01
C LYS A 58 -7.42 3.19 6.15
N ILE A 59 -7.73 3.20 4.88
CA ILE A 59 -7.16 4.16 3.95
C ILE A 59 -8.26 4.70 3.04
N ARG A 60 -7.95 5.81 2.39
CA ARG A 60 -8.79 6.39 1.37
C ARG A 60 -7.98 6.52 0.10
N ALA A 61 -8.53 6.09 -1.03
CA ALA A 61 -7.90 6.24 -2.31
C ALA A 61 -8.72 7.19 -3.15
N SER A 62 -8.09 8.27 -3.61
CA SER A 62 -8.75 9.27 -4.44
C SER A 62 -8.10 9.29 -5.80
N SER A 63 -8.89 9.55 -6.84
CA SER A 63 -8.35 9.64 -8.18
C SER A 63 -7.46 10.86 -8.34
N MET A 64 -6.35 10.66 -9.03
CA MET A 64 -5.50 11.73 -9.48
C MET A 64 -5.52 11.74 -11.00
N THR A 65 -4.68 12.54 -11.61
CA THR A 65 -4.62 12.57 -13.05
C THR A 65 -3.90 11.32 -13.58
N ARG A 66 -4.25 10.92 -14.79
CA ARG A 66 -3.57 9.87 -15.54
C ARG A 66 -3.59 8.52 -14.85
N GLY A 67 -4.73 8.21 -14.25
CA GLY A 67 -4.92 6.90 -13.67
C GLY A 67 -4.21 6.64 -12.37
N LYS A 68 -3.52 7.63 -11.84
CA LYS A 68 -2.90 7.50 -10.52
C LYS A 68 -3.93 7.77 -9.43
N ARG A 69 -3.67 7.22 -8.28
CA ARG A 69 -4.52 7.41 -7.12
C ARG A 69 -3.69 7.95 -5.97
N ARG A 70 -4.31 8.80 -5.20
CA ARG A 70 -3.70 9.30 -3.98
C ARG A 70 -4.21 8.47 -2.83
N VAL A 71 -3.29 7.87 -2.10
CA VAL A 71 -3.63 7.00 -0.98
C VAL A 71 -3.28 7.73 0.30
N GLU A 72 -4.24 7.79 1.22
CA GLU A 72 -3.98 8.45 2.49
C GLU A 72 -4.59 7.63 3.62
N LEU A 73 -3.97 7.74 4.78
CA LEU A 73 -4.38 7.00 5.96
C LEU A 73 -5.58 7.68 6.60
N ILE A 74 -6.56 6.87 6.95
CA ILE A 74 -7.72 7.34 7.71
C ILE A 74 -7.50 6.94 9.15
N THR A 75 -7.50 7.89 10.03
CA THR A 75 -7.31 7.59 11.45
C THR A 75 -8.51 8.01 12.27
#